data_41d5ad93edc2265da6c7f2e50328b694
#
_entry.id   41d5ad93edc2265da6c7f2e50328b694
#
_cell.length_a   1.000
_cell.length_b   1.000
_cell.length_c   1.000
_cell.angle_alpha   90.00
_cell.angle_beta   90.00
_cell.angle_gamma   90.00
#
_symmetry.space_group_name_H-M   'P 1'
#
loop_
_entity.id
_entity.type
_entity.pdbx_description
1 polymer ?
#
loop_
_entity_poly.entity_id
_entity_poly.type
_entity_poly.pdbx_seq_one_letter_code
_entity_poly.pdbx_strand_id
1 'polypeptide(L)'
;VSEQGIVDTSGLTGSFIDNYYSLPDNVEWDDWVKAGAVLQTIHKNINFWIGDWILFGESHFPETYSQAILLTGKSDATLRNCAWVASVFPPEQRRDLSFTHHFEVAGM
;
A
#
# COMPACT_ATOMS: atom_id res chain seq x y z
N VAL A 1 3.86 7.19 -18.18
CA VAL A 1 3.80 7.46 -17.75
C VAL A 1 4.20 7.38 -17.19
N SER A 2 4.39 6.91 -17.21
CA SER A 2 4.75 7.21 -16.73
C SER A 2 4.84 7.63 -15.91
N GLU A 3 5.39 7.91 -15.96
CA GLU A 3 5.22 8.99 -15.10
C GLU A 3 3.87 9.04 -14.49
N GLN A 4 3.07 8.10 -14.78
CA GLN A 4 1.77 7.98 -14.15
C GLN A 4 1.85 7.65 -12.69
N GLY A 5 3.01 7.82 -12.07
CA GLY A 5 3.12 7.60 -10.65
C GLY A 5 3.39 6.16 -10.26
N ILE A 6 3.97 5.39 -11.17
CA ILE A 6 4.43 4.05 -10.80
C ILE A 6 5.48 4.21 -9.70
N VAL A 7 5.27 3.54 -8.58
CA VAL A 7 6.20 3.60 -7.46
C VAL A 7 7.42 2.76 -7.79
N ASP A 8 8.58 3.43 -7.86
CA ASP A 8 9.84 2.76 -8.15
C ASP A 8 10.45 2.26 -6.85
N THR A 9 10.44 0.95 -6.65
CA THR A 9 10.99 0.35 -5.45
C THR A 9 12.48 0.04 -5.56
N SER A 10 13.11 0.36 -6.69
CA SER A 10 14.54 0.11 -6.86
C SER A 10 15.39 0.95 -5.90
N GLY A 11 14.82 2.02 -5.32
CA GLY A 11 15.50 2.80 -4.30
C GLY A 11 15.64 2.10 -2.97
N LEU A 12 15.02 0.91 -2.80
CA LEU A 12 15.17 0.12 -1.58
C LEU A 12 16.47 -0.69 -1.66
N THR A 13 17.59 -0.02 -1.39
CA THR A 13 18.90 -0.66 -1.32
C THR A 13 18.94 -1.60 -0.12
N GLY A 14 19.64 -2.71 -0.24
CA GLY A 14 19.75 -3.65 0.86
C GLY A 14 18.86 -4.87 0.68
N SER A 15 18.57 -5.53 1.78
CA SER A 15 17.84 -6.81 1.76
C SER A 15 16.74 -6.84 2.80
N PHE A 16 15.61 -7.43 2.43
CA PHE A 16 14.53 -7.71 3.36
C PHE A 16 14.68 -9.16 3.79
N ILE A 17 14.89 -9.37 5.08
CA ILE A 17 15.17 -10.70 5.64
C ILE A 17 14.13 -10.96 6.72
N ASP A 18 13.19 -11.86 6.43
CA ASP A 18 12.09 -12.17 7.32
C ASP A 18 11.37 -10.90 7.75
N ASN A 19 11.53 -10.45 8.99
CA ASN A 19 10.80 -9.28 9.49
C ASN A 19 11.71 -8.08 9.75
N TYR A 20 12.88 -8.03 9.11
CA TYR A 20 13.74 -6.86 9.25
C TYR A 20 14.39 -6.45 7.93
N TYR A 21 14.85 -5.22 7.90
CA TYR A 21 15.47 -4.61 6.71
C TYR A 21 16.95 -4.37 7.02
N SER A 22 17.82 -4.94 6.20
CA SER A 22 19.26 -4.86 6.39
C SER A 22 19.91 -4.03 5.30
N LEU A 23 20.68 -3.02 5.69
CA LEU A 23 21.43 -2.19 4.77
C LEU A 23 22.93 -2.46 4.95
N PRO A 24 23.72 -2.37 3.86
CA PRO A 24 25.17 -2.51 4.01
C PRO A 24 25.76 -1.32 4.77
N ASP A 25 26.86 -1.57 5.49
CA ASP A 25 27.47 -0.52 6.30
C ASP A 25 27.97 0.65 5.47
N ASN A 26 28.27 0.41 4.20
CA ASN A 26 28.83 1.44 3.32
C ASN A 26 27.75 2.15 2.48
N VAL A 27 26.48 2.07 2.87
CA VAL A 27 25.41 2.75 2.13
C VAL A 27 25.66 4.27 2.18
N GLU A 28 25.43 4.93 1.06
CA GLU A 28 25.61 6.38 0.98
C GLU A 28 24.39 7.10 1.53
N TRP A 29 24.58 8.31 2.02
CA TRP A 29 23.50 9.13 2.58
C TRP A 29 22.32 9.26 1.62
N ASP A 30 22.61 9.56 0.33
CA ASP A 30 21.56 9.75 -0.66
C ASP A 30 20.75 8.48 -0.85
N ASP A 31 21.40 7.33 -0.85
CA ASP A 31 20.69 6.04 -1.00
C ASP A 31 19.85 5.73 0.21
N TRP A 32 20.35 6.07 1.40
CA TRP A 32 19.60 5.89 2.63
C TRP A 32 18.33 6.76 2.63
N VAL A 33 18.46 8.01 2.18
CA VAL A 33 17.33 8.93 2.09
C VAL A 33 16.31 8.43 1.08
N LYS A 34 16.75 7.94 -0.09
CA LYS A 34 15.87 7.38 -1.10
C LYS A 34 15.10 6.18 -0.56
N ALA A 35 15.77 5.29 0.16
CA ALA A 35 15.12 4.13 0.74
C ALA A 35 14.01 4.55 1.70
N GLY A 36 14.28 5.54 2.54
CA GLY A 36 13.28 6.05 3.46
C GLY A 36 12.08 6.63 2.76
N ALA A 37 12.31 7.35 1.66
CA ALA A 37 11.23 7.93 0.87
C ALA A 37 10.34 6.83 0.27
N VAL A 38 10.93 5.75 -0.22
CA VAL A 38 10.17 4.63 -0.77
C VAL A 38 9.36 3.96 0.34
N LEU A 39 9.97 3.73 1.50
CA LEU A 39 9.25 3.13 2.63
C LEU A 39 8.07 3.99 3.05
N GLN A 40 8.23 5.30 3.07
CA GLN A 40 7.14 6.21 3.42
C GLN A 40 6.02 6.17 2.37
N THR A 41 6.38 6.07 1.10
CA THR A 41 5.39 5.96 0.03
C THR A 41 4.57 4.68 0.19
N ILE A 42 5.24 3.57 0.49
CA ILE A 42 4.56 2.30 0.72
C ILE A 42 3.63 2.42 1.93
N HIS A 43 4.14 2.95 3.03
CA HIS A 43 3.36 3.12 4.25
C HIS A 43 2.11 3.97 4.01
N LYS A 44 2.28 5.07 3.31
CA LYS A 44 1.19 6.01 3.04
C LYS A 44 0.08 5.37 2.21
N ASN A 45 0.43 4.51 1.28
CA ASN A 45 -0.51 4.01 0.28
C ASN A 45 -0.92 2.55 0.45
N ILE A 46 -0.33 1.84 1.41
CA ILE A 46 -0.52 0.39 1.48
C ILE A 46 -2.00 0.00 1.62
N ASN A 47 -2.78 0.77 2.35
CA ASN A 47 -4.19 0.43 2.54
C ASN A 47 -5.02 0.68 1.28
N PHE A 48 -4.64 1.66 0.46
CA PHE A 48 -5.26 1.83 -0.87
C PHE A 48 -4.92 0.63 -1.75
N TRP A 49 -3.66 0.20 -1.73
CA TRP A 49 -3.22 -0.93 -2.54
C TRP A 49 -3.90 -2.22 -2.11
N ILE A 50 -4.07 -2.42 -0.80
CA ILE A 50 -4.82 -3.57 -0.28
C ILE A 50 -6.27 -3.51 -0.75
N GLY A 51 -6.88 -2.33 -0.69
CA GLY A 51 -8.25 -2.15 -1.17
C GLY A 51 -8.39 -2.48 -2.65
N ASP A 52 -7.47 -2.01 -3.48
CA ASP A 52 -7.48 -2.31 -4.91
C ASP A 52 -7.32 -3.81 -5.16
N TRP A 53 -6.43 -4.45 -4.41
CA TRP A 53 -6.21 -5.90 -4.51
C TRP A 53 -7.49 -6.68 -4.16
N ILE A 54 -8.20 -6.25 -3.11
CA ILE A 54 -9.46 -6.90 -2.72
C ILE A 54 -10.53 -6.68 -3.79
N LEU A 55 -10.66 -5.45 -4.30
CA LEU A 55 -11.65 -5.15 -5.33
C LEU A 55 -11.42 -6.01 -6.59
N PHE A 56 -10.16 -6.17 -6.97
CA PHE A 56 -9.82 -7.03 -8.07
C PHE A 56 -10.24 -8.48 -7.78
N GLY A 57 -9.91 -8.95 -6.57
CA GLY A 57 -10.24 -10.31 -6.16
C GLY A 57 -11.75 -10.57 -6.19
N GLU A 58 -12.54 -9.60 -5.70
CA GLU A 58 -13.99 -9.75 -5.65
C GLU A 58 -14.59 -9.93 -7.04
N SER A 59 -14.01 -9.30 -8.06
CA SER A 59 -14.54 -9.39 -9.41
C SER A 59 -13.99 -10.59 -10.19
N HIS A 60 -12.99 -11.30 -9.66
CA HIS A 60 -12.32 -12.37 -10.40
C HIS A 60 -12.34 -13.74 -9.70
N PHE A 61 -12.43 -13.77 -8.36
CA PHE A 61 -12.27 -15.01 -7.61
C PHE A 61 -13.33 -15.13 -6.52
N PRO A 62 -13.71 -16.37 -6.16
CA PRO A 62 -14.59 -16.57 -5.00
C PRO A 62 -13.78 -16.44 -3.70
N GLU A 63 -14.48 -16.25 -2.59
CA GLU A 63 -13.90 -16.27 -1.25
C GLU A 63 -12.75 -15.28 -1.04
N THR A 64 -12.84 -14.13 -1.69
CA THR A 64 -11.80 -13.11 -1.62
C THR A 64 -11.48 -12.71 -0.17
N TYR A 65 -12.49 -12.43 0.64
CA TYR A 65 -12.25 -11.96 2.01
C TYR A 65 -11.69 -13.06 2.91
N SER A 66 -12.13 -14.30 2.74
CA SER A 66 -11.57 -15.41 3.51
C SER A 66 -10.07 -15.55 3.27
N GLN A 67 -9.66 -15.49 2.01
CA GLN A 67 -8.25 -15.58 1.66
C GLN A 67 -7.48 -14.35 2.11
N ALA A 68 -8.06 -13.18 1.96
CA ALA A 68 -7.41 -11.94 2.36
C ALA A 68 -7.14 -11.89 3.85
N ILE A 69 -8.07 -12.37 4.67
CA ILE A 69 -7.88 -12.46 6.12
C ILE A 69 -6.69 -13.37 6.44
N LEU A 70 -6.63 -14.53 5.79
CA LEU A 70 -5.55 -15.48 6.02
C LEU A 70 -4.19 -14.90 5.62
N LEU A 71 -4.14 -14.22 4.48
CA LEU A 71 -2.87 -13.72 3.94
C LEU A 71 -2.36 -12.48 4.69
N THR A 72 -3.25 -11.59 5.09
CA THR A 72 -2.85 -10.31 5.67
C THR A 72 -2.87 -10.29 7.18
N GLY A 73 -3.63 -11.19 7.81
CA GLY A 73 -3.86 -11.17 9.25
C GLY A 73 -4.76 -10.03 9.72
N LYS A 74 -5.32 -9.25 8.78
CA LYS A 74 -6.22 -8.15 9.12
C LYS A 74 -7.64 -8.67 9.29
N SER A 75 -8.44 -7.96 10.09
CA SER A 75 -9.83 -8.34 10.31
C SER A 75 -10.67 -8.09 9.05
N ASP A 76 -11.80 -8.80 8.97
CA ASP A 76 -12.76 -8.60 7.89
C ASP A 76 -13.19 -7.13 7.81
N ALA A 77 -13.47 -6.51 8.97
CA ALA A 77 -13.90 -5.12 9.00
C ALA A 77 -12.84 -4.18 8.42
N THR A 78 -11.57 -4.38 8.79
CA THR A 78 -10.47 -3.55 8.27
C THR A 78 -10.34 -3.70 6.77
N LEU A 79 -10.41 -4.95 6.27
CA LEU A 79 -10.28 -5.20 4.83
C LEU A 79 -11.44 -4.61 4.05
N ARG A 80 -12.67 -4.69 4.58
CA ARG A 80 -13.83 -4.09 3.93
C ARG A 80 -13.71 -2.57 3.90
N ASN A 81 -13.15 -1.97 4.95
CA ASN A 81 -12.90 -0.54 4.96
C ASN A 81 -11.88 -0.15 3.88
N CYS A 82 -10.82 -0.93 3.71
CA CYS A 82 -9.84 -0.66 2.66
C CYS A 82 -10.49 -0.72 1.28
N ALA A 83 -11.29 -1.75 1.03
CA ALA A 83 -11.98 -1.90 -0.25
C ALA A 83 -12.98 -0.78 -0.47
N TRP A 84 -13.72 -0.41 0.57
CA TRP A 84 -14.72 0.65 0.46
C TRP A 84 -14.08 1.98 0.11
N VAL A 85 -13.02 2.37 0.82
CA VAL A 85 -12.34 3.63 0.53
C VAL A 85 -11.75 3.62 -0.87
N ALA A 86 -11.15 2.50 -1.28
CA ALA A 86 -10.61 2.38 -2.63
C ALA A 86 -11.70 2.52 -3.69
N SER A 87 -12.91 2.02 -3.42
CA SER A 87 -14.02 2.12 -4.37
C SER A 87 -14.60 3.53 -4.42
N VAL A 88 -14.64 4.22 -3.29
CA VAL A 88 -15.15 5.61 -3.23
C VAL A 88 -14.19 6.57 -3.91
N PHE A 89 -12.90 6.30 -3.78
CA PHE A 89 -11.86 7.13 -4.39
C PHE A 89 -11.08 6.32 -5.43
N PRO A 90 -11.59 6.26 -6.67
CA PRO A 90 -10.80 5.63 -7.73
C PRO A 90 -9.47 6.35 -7.91
N PRO A 91 -8.47 5.70 -8.49
CA PRO A 91 -7.09 6.23 -8.52
C PRO A 91 -6.99 7.70 -8.93
N GLU A 92 -7.77 8.13 -9.92
CA GLU A 92 -7.69 9.50 -10.42
C GLU A 92 -8.27 10.53 -9.45
N GLN A 93 -8.96 10.08 -8.41
CA GLN A 93 -9.56 10.98 -7.42
C GLN A 93 -8.84 10.93 -6.06
N ARG A 94 -7.80 10.13 -5.94
CA ARG A 94 -7.06 10.03 -4.69
C ARG A 94 -6.11 11.22 -4.58
N ARG A 95 -6.31 11.99 -3.51
CA ARG A 95 -5.51 13.18 -3.28
C ARG A 95 -4.22 12.79 -2.58
N ASP A 96 -3.26 13.70 -2.54
CA ASP A 96 -2.00 13.48 -1.84
C ASP A 96 -2.19 13.62 -0.34
N LEU A 97 -3.07 12.80 0.20
CA LEU A 97 -3.41 12.75 1.62
C LEU A 97 -3.36 11.30 2.07
N SER A 98 -3.30 11.10 3.38
CA SER A 98 -3.21 9.74 3.92
C SER A 98 -4.49 8.95 3.64
N PHE A 99 -4.38 7.63 3.70
CA PHE A 99 -5.54 6.75 3.60
C PHE A 99 -6.55 7.06 4.72
N THR A 100 -6.07 7.27 5.95
CA THR A 100 -6.94 7.59 7.09
C THR A 100 -7.78 8.82 6.81
N HIS A 101 -7.18 9.85 6.22
CA HIS A 101 -7.92 11.06 5.88
C HIS A 101 -9.02 10.76 4.85
N HIS A 102 -8.69 9.97 3.81
CA HIS A 102 -9.70 9.58 2.82
C HIS A 102 -10.82 8.77 3.47
N PHE A 103 -10.47 7.87 4.39
CA PHE A 103 -11.46 7.06 5.09
C PHE A 103 -12.43 7.95 5.88
N GLU A 104 -11.93 8.96 6.56
CA GLU A 104 -12.78 9.88 7.31
C GLU A 104 -13.71 10.65 6.38
N VAL A 105 -13.21 11.12 5.24
CA VAL A 105 -14.00 11.89 4.29
C VAL A 105 -15.03 11.02 3.58
N ALA A 106 -14.70 9.77 3.31
CA ALA A 106 -15.59 8.87 2.58
C ALA A 106 -16.93 8.68 3.27
N GLY A 107 -16.97 8.80 4.59
CA GLY A 107 -18.19 8.63 5.37
C GLY A 107 -19.07 9.86 5.46
N MET A 108 -18.65 10.96 4.86
CA MET A 108 -19.38 12.23 4.97
C MET A 108 -20.47 12.39 3.91
#